data_f6b132f50aa3e116a08bf02a2f12f153
#
_entry.id   f6b132f50aa3e116a08bf02a2f12f153
#
_cell.length_a   1.000
_cell.length_b   1.000
_cell.length_c   1.000
_cell.angle_alpha   90.00
_cell.angle_beta   90.00
_cell.angle_gamma   90.00
#
_symmetry.space_group_name_H-M   'P 1'
#
loop_
_entity.id
_entity.type
_entity.pdbx_description
1 polymer ?
#
loop_
_entity_poly.entity_id
_entity_poly.type
_entity_poly.pdbx_seq_one_letter_code
_entity_poly.pdbx_strand_id
1 'polypeptide(L)'
;MRKVIFFLACFTFLALVLFAFVTPFFSKFEPNFTDFMAVNLAPNGEHIFGTDILGRDNLIRVAYALKNSLLVLLLAGFLTTLFSLIYAYFGTSKSRVCESLFDKGLDAFLSIPNIVFIMLFSSFSSGDLFITSFIIAICSFMQGAKVFMQNLRLNRKCDYAEQAVINGASKFSLICFEILPNLKHLIVSIFGINAINAVVMEATLGFFGVGSDANKISLGIMLNESKEALFLGSWWMVLFPGVTLFLLILATSIITSNSKNGNIKI
;
A
#
# COMPACT_ATOMS: atom_id res chain seq x y z
N MET A 1 4.28 -8.31 -26.23
CA MET A 1 3.80 -7.14 -25.50
C MET A 1 3.79 -7.32 -23.98
N ARG A 2 3.10 -8.31 -23.39
CA ARG A 2 3.03 -8.47 -21.90
C ARG A 2 4.39 -8.52 -21.18
N LYS A 3 5.37 -9.27 -21.70
CA LYS A 3 6.71 -9.35 -21.09
C LYS A 3 7.42 -7.99 -21.07
N VAL A 4 7.29 -7.22 -22.16
CA VAL A 4 7.90 -5.89 -22.25
C VAL A 4 7.31 -4.94 -21.22
N ILE A 5 5.97 -4.93 -21.08
CA ILE A 5 5.26 -4.11 -20.09
C ILE A 5 5.69 -4.48 -18.65
N PHE A 6 5.86 -5.78 -18.38
CA PHE A 6 6.34 -6.25 -17.10
C PHE A 6 7.77 -5.80 -16.79
N PHE A 7 8.69 -5.94 -17.76
CA PHE A 7 10.08 -5.45 -17.59
C PHE A 7 10.14 -3.94 -17.40
N LEU A 8 9.33 -3.17 -18.14
CA LEU A 8 9.21 -1.73 -17.95
C LEU A 8 8.69 -1.38 -16.52
N ALA A 9 7.69 -2.11 -16.03
CA ALA A 9 7.18 -1.89 -14.68
C ALA A 9 8.21 -2.24 -13.60
N CYS A 10 8.96 -3.32 -13.77
CA CYS A 10 10.05 -3.66 -12.86
C CYS A 10 11.17 -2.61 -12.91
N PHE A 11 11.51 -2.12 -14.09
CA PHE A 11 12.51 -1.06 -14.25
C PHE A 11 12.06 0.25 -13.61
N THR A 12 10.79 0.68 -13.83
CA THR A 12 10.24 1.89 -13.19
C THR A 12 10.19 1.74 -11.68
N PHE A 13 9.78 0.59 -11.16
CA PHE A 13 9.77 0.35 -9.72
C PHE A 13 11.20 0.43 -9.12
N LEU A 14 12.17 -0.22 -9.77
CA LEU A 14 13.58 -0.15 -9.35
C LEU A 14 14.13 1.28 -9.42
N ALA A 15 13.82 2.02 -10.48
CA ALA A 15 14.21 3.42 -10.62
C ALA A 15 13.64 4.30 -9.50
N LEU A 16 12.37 4.09 -9.12
CA LEU A 16 11.74 4.78 -7.99
C LEU A 16 12.41 4.43 -6.67
N VAL A 17 12.74 3.16 -6.44
CA VAL A 17 13.47 2.72 -5.23
C VAL A 17 14.85 3.38 -5.19
N LEU A 18 15.60 3.34 -6.29
CA LEU A 18 16.91 4.00 -6.38
C LEU A 18 16.79 5.51 -6.15
N PHE A 19 15.81 6.17 -6.75
CA PHE A 19 15.55 7.59 -6.55
C PHE A 19 15.29 7.90 -5.07
N ALA A 20 14.45 7.13 -4.39
CA ALA A 20 14.11 7.35 -2.98
C ALA A 20 15.31 7.21 -2.03
N PHE A 21 16.23 6.28 -2.32
CA PHE A 21 17.34 5.96 -1.43
C PHE A 21 18.64 6.65 -1.83
N VAL A 22 18.90 6.87 -3.12
CA VAL A 22 20.16 7.46 -3.61
C VAL A 22 20.13 8.99 -3.58
N THR A 23 19.01 9.61 -3.95
CA THR A 23 18.90 11.09 -3.98
C THR A 23 19.27 11.75 -2.65
N PRO A 24 18.87 11.25 -1.46
CA PRO A 24 19.27 11.84 -0.18
C PRO A 24 20.78 11.90 0.07
N PHE A 25 21.56 10.98 -0.51
CA PHE A 25 23.02 10.98 -0.32
C PHE A 25 23.75 12.01 -1.18
N PHE A 26 23.16 12.39 -2.31
CA PHE A 26 23.77 13.35 -3.25
C PHE A 26 23.19 14.76 -3.13
N SER A 27 22.08 14.92 -2.42
CA SER A 27 21.48 16.24 -2.22
C SER A 27 22.27 17.08 -1.22
N LYS A 28 22.44 18.35 -1.56
CA LYS A 28 22.98 19.37 -0.64
C LYS A 28 21.90 19.94 0.29
N PHE A 29 20.63 19.69 -0.02
CA PHE A 29 19.48 20.24 0.69
C PHE A 29 18.91 19.24 1.68
N GLU A 30 18.49 19.73 2.84
CA GLU A 30 17.68 18.98 3.79
C GLU A 30 16.19 19.10 3.46
N PRO A 31 15.37 18.05 3.66
CA PRO A 31 13.97 18.04 3.18
C PRO A 31 13.07 19.05 3.88
N ASN A 32 13.41 19.48 5.09
CA ASN A 32 12.63 20.46 5.88
C ASN A 32 13.34 21.82 6.02
N PHE A 33 14.50 21.99 5.38
CA PHE A 33 15.20 23.26 5.41
C PHE A 33 14.42 24.32 4.61
N THR A 34 14.06 25.41 5.27
CA THR A 34 13.31 26.53 4.68
C THR A 34 14.27 27.64 4.26
N ASP A 35 14.20 28.04 3.00
CA ASP A 35 14.93 29.17 2.47
C ASP A 35 13.95 30.23 1.96
N PHE A 36 13.75 31.28 2.75
CA PHE A 36 12.83 32.36 2.38
C PHE A 36 13.30 33.20 1.17
N MET A 37 14.54 33.05 0.74
CA MET A 37 15.03 33.67 -0.49
C MET A 37 14.72 32.86 -1.75
N ALA A 38 14.42 31.57 -1.57
CA ALA A 38 14.11 30.64 -2.64
C ALA A 38 12.64 30.25 -2.70
N VAL A 39 11.71 31.08 -2.20
CA VAL A 39 10.28 30.79 -2.14
C VAL A 39 9.68 30.68 -3.55
N ASN A 40 9.00 29.56 -3.80
CA ASN A 40 8.17 29.34 -5.00
C ASN A 40 8.95 29.48 -6.33
N LEU A 41 10.22 29.08 -6.34
CA LEU A 41 11.05 29.09 -7.54
C LEU A 41 10.63 27.96 -8.49
N ALA A 42 10.47 28.30 -9.76
CA ALA A 42 10.27 27.31 -10.82
C ALA A 42 11.50 26.39 -10.94
N PRO A 43 11.35 25.17 -11.51
CA PRO A 43 12.45 24.27 -11.80
C PRO A 43 13.61 24.99 -12.51
N ASN A 44 14.82 24.89 -11.95
CA ASN A 44 16.02 25.52 -12.44
C ASN A 44 17.27 24.63 -12.22
N GLY A 45 18.46 25.10 -12.54
CA GLY A 45 19.72 24.34 -12.44
C GLY A 45 20.13 23.99 -11.01
N GLU A 46 19.66 24.72 -9.99
CA GLU A 46 19.92 24.48 -8.58
C GLU A 46 18.79 23.66 -7.94
N HIS A 47 17.53 23.98 -8.25
CA HIS A 47 16.32 23.30 -7.78
C HIS A 47 15.63 22.60 -8.95
N ILE A 48 16.03 21.35 -9.25
CA ILE A 48 15.58 20.60 -10.44
C ILE A 48 14.05 20.42 -10.46
N PHE A 49 13.41 20.23 -9.30
CA PHE A 49 11.94 20.11 -9.16
C PHE A 49 11.31 21.42 -8.64
N GLY A 50 12.08 22.53 -8.63
CA GLY A 50 11.66 23.79 -8.04
C GLY A 50 11.54 23.72 -6.52
N THR A 51 11.04 24.80 -5.93
CA THR A 51 10.83 24.93 -4.49
C THR A 51 9.35 25.11 -4.16
N ASP A 52 9.02 24.91 -2.89
CA ASP A 52 7.67 25.11 -2.38
C ASP A 52 7.43 26.54 -1.83
N ILE A 53 6.26 26.75 -1.23
CA ILE A 53 5.85 28.04 -0.64
C ILE A 53 6.68 28.46 0.58
N LEU A 54 7.50 27.58 1.13
CA LEU A 54 8.44 27.82 2.23
C LEU A 54 9.91 27.83 1.75
N GLY A 55 10.15 27.73 0.42
CA GLY A 55 11.48 27.66 -0.16
C GLY A 55 12.18 26.31 0.01
N ARG A 56 11.47 25.25 0.40
CA ARG A 56 12.05 23.92 0.55
C ARG A 56 12.20 23.24 -0.82
N ASP A 57 13.31 22.52 -1.03
CA ASP A 57 13.57 21.83 -2.30
C ASP A 57 12.62 20.64 -2.53
N ASN A 58 11.89 20.67 -3.65
CA ASN A 58 10.89 19.64 -3.96
C ASN A 58 11.52 18.30 -4.36
N LEU A 59 12.71 18.26 -4.94
CA LEU A 59 13.34 17.01 -5.37
C LEU A 59 13.66 16.13 -4.16
N ILE A 60 14.29 16.71 -3.14
CA ILE A 60 14.65 15.96 -1.93
C ILE A 60 13.40 15.58 -1.13
N ARG A 61 12.39 16.46 -1.09
CA ARG A 61 11.10 16.17 -0.43
C ARG A 61 10.38 15.02 -1.10
N VAL A 62 10.30 14.98 -2.43
CA VAL A 62 9.71 13.85 -3.18
C VAL A 62 10.45 12.55 -2.92
N ALA A 63 11.79 12.58 -2.84
CA ALA A 63 12.58 11.39 -2.54
C ALA A 63 12.28 10.82 -1.13
N TYR A 64 12.23 11.69 -0.10
CA TYR A 64 11.86 11.29 1.26
C TYR A 64 10.40 10.83 1.37
N ALA A 65 9.48 11.54 0.71
CA ALA A 65 8.07 11.15 0.64
C ALA A 65 7.91 9.76 0.02
N LEU A 66 8.58 9.51 -1.11
CA LEU A 66 8.57 8.22 -1.77
C LEU A 66 9.15 7.10 -0.90
N LYS A 67 10.24 7.37 -0.17
CA LYS A 67 10.81 6.41 0.80
C LYS A 67 9.78 6.02 1.86
N ASN A 68 9.03 6.98 2.41
CA ASN A 68 8.00 6.73 3.39
C ASN A 68 6.83 5.93 2.78
N SER A 69 6.38 6.28 1.57
CA SER A 69 5.33 5.52 0.86
C SER A 69 5.77 4.09 0.52
N LEU A 70 7.06 3.84 0.20
CA LEU A 70 7.61 2.49 0.02
C LEU A 70 7.59 1.68 1.32
N LEU A 71 7.88 2.29 2.47
CA LEU A 71 7.79 1.64 3.78
C LEU A 71 6.34 1.29 4.12
N VAL A 72 5.38 2.19 3.87
CA VAL A 72 3.94 1.91 4.06
C VAL A 72 3.49 0.78 3.13
N LEU A 73 3.91 0.80 1.86
CA LEU A 73 3.62 -0.26 0.89
C LEU A 73 3.99 -1.64 1.42
N LEU A 74 5.18 -1.77 1.98
CA LEU A 74 5.68 -3.05 2.52
C LEU A 74 5.02 -3.40 3.85
N LEU A 75 5.03 -2.49 4.82
CA LEU A 75 4.57 -2.75 6.18
C LEU A 75 3.05 -2.94 6.22
N ALA A 76 2.29 -1.95 5.73
CA ALA A 76 0.84 -2.05 5.76
C ALA A 76 0.34 -3.16 4.83
N GLY A 77 0.93 -3.33 3.64
CA GLY A 77 0.60 -4.43 2.72
C GLY A 77 0.82 -5.81 3.36
N PHE A 78 1.94 -6.00 4.06
CA PHE A 78 2.25 -7.25 4.77
C PHE A 78 1.28 -7.49 5.93
N LEU A 79 1.10 -6.49 6.81
CA LEU A 79 0.21 -6.61 7.96
C LEU A 79 -1.25 -6.85 7.54
N THR A 80 -1.73 -6.13 6.53
CA THR A 80 -3.08 -6.33 5.97
C THR A 80 -3.27 -7.75 5.47
N THR A 81 -2.28 -8.29 4.75
CA THR A 81 -2.33 -9.66 4.22
C THR A 81 -2.27 -10.69 5.34
N LEU A 82 -1.43 -10.47 6.35
CA LEU A 82 -1.33 -11.33 7.52
C LEU A 82 -2.65 -11.38 8.30
N PHE A 83 -3.24 -10.22 8.60
CA PHE A 83 -4.54 -10.16 9.31
C PHE A 83 -5.66 -10.80 8.48
N SER A 84 -5.64 -10.62 7.16
CA SER A 84 -6.57 -11.29 6.24
C SER A 84 -6.48 -12.81 6.32
N LEU A 85 -5.27 -13.37 6.35
CA LEU A 85 -5.03 -14.80 6.46
C LEU A 85 -5.46 -15.33 7.84
N ILE A 86 -5.13 -14.63 8.93
CA ILE A 86 -5.51 -14.99 10.28
C ILE A 86 -7.04 -15.03 10.40
N TYR A 87 -7.71 -13.99 9.94
CA TYR A 87 -9.18 -13.94 9.96
C TYR A 87 -9.80 -15.07 9.14
N ALA A 88 -9.28 -15.33 7.94
CA ALA A 88 -9.75 -16.41 7.08
C ALA A 88 -9.54 -17.80 7.70
N TYR A 89 -8.42 -18.00 8.43
CA TYR A 89 -8.18 -19.23 9.17
C TYR A 89 -9.26 -19.50 10.22
N PHE A 90 -9.62 -18.48 11.02
CA PHE A 90 -10.68 -18.64 12.04
C PHE A 90 -12.06 -18.73 11.41
N GLY A 91 -12.35 -17.93 10.38
CA GLY A 91 -13.62 -17.90 9.68
C GLY A 91 -13.92 -19.15 8.84
N THR A 92 -12.91 -20.00 8.56
CA THR A 92 -13.12 -21.29 7.89
C THR A 92 -13.27 -22.39 8.93
N SER A 93 -14.50 -22.64 9.35
CA SER A 93 -14.83 -23.63 10.40
C SER A 93 -15.59 -24.83 9.82
N LYS A 94 -15.72 -25.92 10.59
CA LYS A 94 -16.64 -27.02 10.28
C LYS A 94 -18.10 -26.66 10.66
N SER A 95 -18.29 -25.69 11.58
CA SER A 95 -19.61 -25.26 12.03
C SER A 95 -20.17 -24.20 11.08
N ARG A 96 -21.31 -24.47 10.46
CA ARG A 96 -22.03 -23.52 9.58
C ARG A 96 -22.42 -22.22 10.31
N VAL A 97 -22.73 -22.30 11.60
CA VAL A 97 -23.08 -21.12 12.40
C VAL A 97 -21.87 -20.21 12.56
N CYS A 98 -20.71 -20.78 12.87
CA CYS A 98 -19.47 -20.04 12.99
C CYS A 98 -19.09 -19.37 11.67
N GLU A 99 -19.13 -20.11 10.55
CA GLU A 99 -18.87 -19.55 9.22
C GLU A 99 -19.81 -18.39 8.88
N SER A 100 -21.12 -18.56 9.15
CA SER A 100 -22.11 -17.51 8.90
C SER A 100 -21.87 -16.26 9.75
N LEU A 101 -21.42 -16.40 10.99
CA LEU A 101 -21.08 -15.25 11.85
C LEU A 101 -19.89 -14.47 11.30
N PHE A 102 -18.83 -15.16 10.87
CA PHE A 102 -17.67 -14.51 10.25
C PHE A 102 -18.03 -13.83 8.92
N ASP A 103 -18.85 -14.47 8.07
CA ASP A 103 -19.31 -13.85 6.81
C ASP A 103 -20.14 -12.59 7.07
N LYS A 104 -21.11 -12.65 7.99
CA LYS A 104 -21.92 -11.49 8.37
C LYS A 104 -21.09 -10.37 8.98
N GLY A 105 -20.08 -10.71 9.79
CA GLY A 105 -19.12 -9.74 10.34
C GLY A 105 -18.34 -9.03 9.24
N LEU A 106 -17.85 -9.77 8.24
CA LEU A 106 -17.20 -9.17 7.06
C LEU A 106 -18.15 -8.26 6.29
N ASP A 107 -19.36 -8.71 6.00
CA ASP A 107 -20.33 -7.94 5.22
C ASP A 107 -20.75 -6.66 5.96
N ALA A 108 -20.94 -6.73 7.27
CA ALA A 108 -21.24 -5.56 8.10
C ALA A 108 -20.10 -4.54 8.09
N PHE A 109 -18.86 -5.00 8.22
CA PHE A 109 -17.70 -4.10 8.19
C PHE A 109 -17.48 -3.49 6.80
N LEU A 110 -17.63 -4.29 5.75
CA LEU A 110 -17.47 -3.84 4.36
C LEU A 110 -18.60 -2.92 3.88
N SER A 111 -19.72 -2.81 4.62
CA SER A 111 -20.80 -1.88 4.29
C SER A 111 -20.42 -0.41 4.55
N ILE A 112 -19.38 -0.17 5.36
CA ILE A 112 -18.86 1.17 5.66
C ILE A 112 -17.58 1.38 4.83
N PRO A 113 -17.41 2.55 4.17
CA PRO A 113 -16.18 2.85 3.45
C PRO A 113 -14.97 2.83 4.38
N ASN A 114 -13.94 2.05 4.05
CA ASN A 114 -12.72 1.89 4.88
C ASN A 114 -12.06 3.22 5.25
N ILE A 115 -12.12 4.21 4.34
CA ILE A 115 -11.50 5.52 4.55
C ILE A 115 -12.05 6.21 5.81
N VAL A 116 -13.33 6.02 6.14
CA VAL A 116 -13.96 6.62 7.32
C VAL A 116 -13.31 6.10 8.61
N PHE A 117 -13.11 4.78 8.70
CA PHE A 117 -12.42 4.17 9.85
C PHE A 117 -10.96 4.62 9.93
N ILE A 118 -10.27 4.62 8.79
CA ILE A 118 -8.85 5.00 8.74
C ILE A 118 -8.69 6.46 9.19
N MET A 119 -9.51 7.38 8.69
CA MET A 119 -9.46 8.79 9.10
C MET A 119 -9.77 8.97 10.58
N LEU A 120 -10.81 8.27 11.08
CA LEU A 120 -11.20 8.33 12.49
C LEU A 120 -10.04 7.90 13.41
N PHE A 121 -9.47 6.71 13.16
CA PHE A 121 -8.39 6.19 14.02
C PHE A 121 -7.08 6.95 13.83
N SER A 122 -6.78 7.42 12.61
CA SER A 122 -5.57 8.21 12.36
C SER A 122 -5.62 9.59 13.03
N SER A 123 -6.81 10.15 13.31
CA SER A 123 -6.95 11.41 14.06
C SER A 123 -6.46 11.31 15.49
N PHE A 124 -6.44 10.11 16.07
CA PHE A 124 -5.88 9.84 17.41
C PHE A 124 -4.40 9.44 17.38
N SER A 125 -3.82 9.29 16.19
CA SER A 125 -2.42 8.91 16.01
C SER A 125 -1.53 10.15 16.05
N SER A 126 -0.35 10.02 16.66
CA SER A 126 0.73 11.01 16.58
C SER A 126 1.36 11.12 15.21
N GLY A 127 0.75 10.50 14.21
CA GLY A 127 1.22 10.47 12.83
C GLY A 127 2.47 9.58 12.61
N ASP A 128 2.91 8.75 13.55
CA ASP A 128 4.00 7.79 13.33
C ASP A 128 3.68 6.87 12.15
N LEU A 129 4.68 6.62 11.31
CA LEU A 129 4.54 5.83 10.09
C LEU A 129 4.16 4.37 10.39
N PHE A 130 4.70 3.80 11.47
CA PHE A 130 4.36 2.45 11.91
C PHE A 130 2.92 2.37 12.42
N ILE A 131 2.50 3.34 13.24
CA ILE A 131 1.13 3.41 13.76
C ILE A 131 0.14 3.61 12.61
N THR A 132 0.44 4.51 11.67
CA THR A 132 -0.38 4.74 10.48
C THR A 132 -0.50 3.48 9.62
N SER A 133 0.62 2.76 9.39
CA SER A 133 0.62 1.49 8.66
C SER A 133 -0.23 0.42 9.36
N PHE A 134 -0.17 0.35 10.69
CA PHE A 134 -0.96 -0.59 11.49
C PHE A 134 -2.46 -0.26 11.45
N ILE A 135 -2.83 1.02 11.55
CA ILE A 135 -4.22 1.48 11.44
C ILE A 135 -4.78 1.11 10.05
N ILE A 136 -4.04 1.43 8.98
CA ILE A 136 -4.43 1.07 7.62
C ILE A 136 -4.64 -0.45 7.50
N ALA A 137 -3.72 -1.24 8.06
CA ALA A 137 -3.81 -2.69 8.01
C ALA A 137 -5.06 -3.23 8.73
N ILE A 138 -5.33 -2.74 9.93
CA ILE A 138 -6.48 -3.20 10.75
C ILE A 138 -7.83 -2.77 10.16
N CYS A 139 -7.85 -1.63 9.45
CA CYS A 139 -9.08 -1.16 8.81
C CYS A 139 -9.32 -1.77 7.42
N SER A 140 -8.28 -2.29 6.75
CA SER A 140 -8.37 -2.73 5.34
C SER A 140 -8.34 -4.24 5.15
N PHE A 141 -8.02 -5.05 6.17
CA PHE A 141 -7.79 -6.50 5.99
C PHE A 141 -9.05 -7.29 5.60
N MET A 142 -10.25 -6.77 5.86
CA MET A 142 -11.51 -7.49 5.63
C MET A 142 -11.74 -7.86 4.16
N GLN A 143 -11.29 -7.02 3.22
CA GLN A 143 -11.41 -7.31 1.78
C GLN A 143 -10.58 -8.55 1.39
N GLY A 144 -9.33 -8.59 1.82
CA GLY A 144 -8.45 -9.74 1.62
C GLY A 144 -8.95 -10.99 2.34
N ALA A 145 -9.47 -10.83 3.56
CA ALA A 145 -10.02 -11.93 4.35
C ALA A 145 -11.18 -12.62 3.64
N LYS A 146 -12.09 -11.87 3.02
CA LYS A 146 -13.21 -12.42 2.24
C LYS A 146 -12.73 -13.30 1.10
N VAL A 147 -11.72 -12.84 0.36
CA VAL A 147 -11.12 -13.59 -0.75
C VAL A 147 -10.42 -14.85 -0.25
N PHE A 148 -9.64 -14.76 0.84
CA PHE A 148 -8.97 -15.92 1.42
C PHE A 148 -9.97 -16.96 1.96
N MET A 149 -11.01 -16.52 2.68
CA MET A 149 -12.05 -17.44 3.18
C MET A 149 -12.70 -18.25 2.06
N GLN A 150 -13.09 -17.57 0.96
CA GLN A 150 -13.68 -18.23 -0.20
C GLN A 150 -12.73 -19.27 -0.81
N ASN A 151 -11.46 -18.90 -1.01
CA ASN A 151 -10.48 -19.81 -1.59
C ASN A 151 -10.13 -20.97 -0.65
N LEU A 152 -10.02 -20.74 0.66
CA LEU A 152 -9.82 -21.81 1.63
C LEU A 152 -10.99 -22.82 1.62
N ARG A 153 -12.23 -22.34 1.54
CA ARG A 153 -13.42 -23.20 1.45
C ARG A 153 -13.45 -24.04 0.17
N LEU A 154 -13.07 -23.43 -0.96
CA LEU A 154 -13.00 -24.14 -2.25
C LEU A 154 -11.93 -25.23 -2.22
N ASN A 155 -10.72 -24.89 -1.75
CA ASN A 155 -9.60 -25.83 -1.72
C ASN A 155 -9.78 -26.97 -0.70
N ARG A 156 -10.56 -26.76 0.35
CA ARG A 156 -10.91 -27.84 1.30
C ARG A 156 -11.75 -28.97 0.69
N LYS A 157 -12.40 -28.74 -0.45
CA LYS A 157 -13.20 -29.73 -1.18
C LYS A 157 -12.42 -30.40 -2.31
N CYS A 158 -11.15 -30.09 -2.47
CA CYS A 158 -10.28 -30.74 -3.45
C CYS A 158 -9.77 -32.08 -2.93
N ASP A 159 -9.53 -33.02 -3.83
CA ASP A 159 -9.11 -34.39 -3.51
C ASP A 159 -7.89 -34.48 -2.59
N TYR A 160 -6.88 -33.63 -2.84
CA TYR A 160 -5.67 -33.60 -2.01
C TYR A 160 -5.95 -33.18 -0.55
N ALA A 161 -6.90 -32.27 -0.35
CA ALA A 161 -7.29 -31.82 0.99
C ALA A 161 -8.15 -32.86 1.70
N GLU A 162 -9.03 -33.57 0.98
CA GLU A 162 -9.81 -34.67 1.51
C GLU A 162 -8.94 -35.85 1.91
N GLN A 163 -7.93 -36.20 1.08
CA GLN A 163 -6.93 -37.22 1.40
C GLN A 163 -6.13 -36.85 2.65
N ALA A 164 -5.69 -35.60 2.79
CA ALA A 164 -4.98 -35.15 4.00
C ALA A 164 -5.86 -35.31 5.26
N VAL A 165 -7.16 -35.01 5.18
CA VAL A 165 -8.09 -35.20 6.30
C VAL A 165 -8.28 -36.69 6.63
N ILE A 166 -8.38 -37.57 5.64
CA ILE A 166 -8.45 -39.03 5.83
C ILE A 166 -7.20 -39.55 6.52
N ASN A 167 -6.03 -39.01 6.19
CA ASN A 167 -4.73 -39.31 6.81
C ASN A 167 -4.56 -38.67 8.21
N GLY A 168 -5.60 -38.04 8.76
CA GLY A 168 -5.60 -37.49 10.12
C GLY A 168 -5.01 -36.09 10.27
N ALA A 169 -4.89 -35.32 9.18
CA ALA A 169 -4.39 -33.95 9.26
C ALA A 169 -5.29 -33.06 10.12
N SER A 170 -4.69 -32.31 11.06
CA SER A 170 -5.39 -31.29 11.83
C SER A 170 -5.79 -30.10 10.94
N LYS A 171 -6.73 -29.26 11.40
CA LYS A 171 -7.10 -28.03 10.67
C LYS A 171 -5.90 -27.15 10.35
N PHE A 172 -5.00 -26.98 11.31
CA PHE A 172 -3.77 -26.18 11.14
C PHE A 172 -2.85 -26.82 10.09
N SER A 173 -2.59 -28.12 10.21
CA SER A 173 -1.75 -28.85 9.26
C SER A 173 -2.31 -28.77 7.85
N LEU A 174 -3.63 -29.03 7.68
CA LEU A 174 -4.31 -28.95 6.40
C LEU A 174 -4.19 -27.56 5.74
N ILE A 175 -4.44 -26.48 6.51
CA ILE A 175 -4.41 -25.14 5.94
C ILE A 175 -2.98 -24.71 5.67
N CYS A 176 -2.06 -24.86 6.62
CA CYS A 176 -0.71 -24.30 6.51
C CYS A 176 0.21 -25.10 5.59
N PHE A 177 0.09 -26.43 5.54
CA PHE A 177 1.02 -27.26 4.79
C PHE A 177 0.46 -27.81 3.48
N GLU A 178 -0.87 -27.90 3.35
CA GLU A 178 -1.50 -28.45 2.13
C GLU A 178 -2.12 -27.33 1.27
N ILE A 179 -2.93 -26.44 1.87
CA ILE A 179 -3.71 -25.46 1.11
C ILE A 179 -2.89 -24.20 0.81
N LEU A 180 -2.26 -23.56 1.81
CA LEU A 180 -1.52 -22.31 1.61
C LEU A 180 -0.40 -22.39 0.58
N PRO A 181 0.42 -23.47 0.51
CA PRO A 181 1.44 -23.58 -0.53
C PRO A 181 0.85 -23.61 -1.94
N ASN A 182 -0.34 -24.19 -2.12
CA ASN A 182 -1.05 -24.19 -3.40
C ASN A 182 -1.64 -22.80 -3.73
N LEU A 183 -1.91 -21.98 -2.72
CA LEU A 183 -2.43 -20.61 -2.87
C LEU A 183 -1.33 -19.53 -2.92
N LYS A 184 -0.04 -19.88 -3.04
CA LYS A 184 1.08 -18.92 -3.03
C LYS A 184 0.90 -17.75 -4.01
N HIS A 185 0.42 -18.01 -5.23
CA HIS A 185 0.18 -16.97 -6.22
C HIS A 185 -0.98 -16.04 -5.84
N LEU A 186 -2.01 -16.58 -5.19
CA LEU A 186 -3.11 -15.80 -4.65
C LEU A 186 -2.60 -14.89 -3.51
N ILE A 187 -1.77 -15.42 -2.62
CA ILE A 187 -1.19 -14.66 -1.50
C ILE A 187 -0.38 -13.48 -2.02
N VAL A 188 0.52 -13.72 -3.00
CA VAL A 188 1.31 -12.65 -3.63
C VAL A 188 0.43 -11.62 -4.32
N SER A 189 -0.64 -12.07 -4.99
CA SER A 189 -1.58 -11.15 -5.65
C SER A 189 -2.35 -10.30 -4.66
N ILE A 190 -2.83 -10.87 -3.55
CA ILE A 190 -3.56 -10.14 -2.50
C ILE A 190 -2.60 -9.20 -1.77
N PHE A 191 -1.36 -9.62 -1.47
CA PHE A 191 -0.34 -8.75 -0.92
C PHE A 191 -0.14 -7.51 -1.79
N GLY A 192 0.05 -7.67 -3.10
CA GLY A 192 0.24 -6.53 -4.00
C GLY A 192 -0.97 -5.58 -4.05
N ILE A 193 -2.20 -6.12 -4.06
CA ILE A 193 -3.42 -5.30 -4.00
C ILE A 193 -3.50 -4.54 -2.67
N ASN A 194 -3.24 -5.20 -1.55
CA ASN A 194 -3.24 -4.60 -0.23
C ASN A 194 -2.15 -3.51 -0.10
N ALA A 195 -0.96 -3.76 -0.67
CA ALA A 195 0.14 -2.82 -0.71
C ALA A 195 -0.20 -1.54 -1.49
N ILE A 196 -0.83 -1.67 -2.66
CA ILE A 196 -1.31 -0.53 -3.45
C ILE A 196 -2.37 0.25 -2.67
N ASN A 197 -3.37 -0.44 -2.11
CA ASN A 197 -4.42 0.19 -1.32
C ASN A 197 -3.84 0.94 -0.12
N ALA A 198 -2.81 0.40 0.53
CA ALA A 198 -2.17 1.05 1.67
C ALA A 198 -1.50 2.37 1.28
N VAL A 199 -0.78 2.42 0.16
CA VAL A 199 -0.18 3.67 -0.36
C VAL A 199 -1.25 4.69 -0.73
N VAL A 200 -2.34 4.26 -1.38
CA VAL A 200 -3.46 5.15 -1.73
C VAL A 200 -4.11 5.73 -0.46
N MET A 201 -4.33 4.90 0.56
CA MET A 201 -4.90 5.36 1.83
C MET A 201 -3.96 6.32 2.59
N GLU A 202 -2.66 6.02 2.64
CA GLU A 202 -1.65 6.91 3.23
C GLU A 202 -1.61 8.26 2.51
N ALA A 203 -1.56 8.26 1.18
CA ALA A 203 -1.56 9.48 0.39
C ALA A 203 -2.87 10.28 0.59
N THR A 204 -4.01 9.59 0.70
CA THR A 204 -5.30 10.22 0.97
C THR A 204 -5.35 10.87 2.36
N LEU A 205 -4.85 10.18 3.40
CA LEU A 205 -4.73 10.75 4.75
C LEU A 205 -3.87 12.02 4.76
N GLY A 206 -2.68 11.96 4.13
CA GLY A 206 -1.79 13.11 3.99
C GLY A 206 -2.44 14.27 3.24
N PHE A 207 -3.18 13.97 2.15
CA PHE A 207 -3.91 14.97 1.38
C PHE A 207 -5.02 15.67 2.17
N PHE A 208 -5.68 14.98 3.10
CA PHE A 208 -6.65 15.57 4.02
C PHE A 208 -6.02 16.16 5.29
N GLY A 209 -4.72 16.01 5.48
CA GLY A 209 -4.00 16.52 6.65
C GLY A 209 -4.32 15.75 7.94
N VAL A 210 -4.85 14.52 7.82
CA VAL A 210 -5.22 13.71 8.99
C VAL A 210 -4.00 12.95 9.49
N GLY A 211 -3.72 13.03 10.80
CA GLY A 211 -2.56 12.36 11.43
C GLY A 211 -1.20 12.87 10.92
N SER A 212 -1.17 14.09 10.34
CA SER A 212 0.07 14.70 9.87
C SER A 212 0.76 15.45 11.01
N ASP A 213 1.99 15.06 11.29
CA ASP A 213 2.92 15.85 12.08
C ASP A 213 3.64 16.84 11.16
N ALA A 214 3.90 18.06 11.60
CA ALA A 214 4.53 19.13 10.79
C ALA A 214 5.90 18.73 10.22
N ASN A 215 6.58 17.76 10.85
CA ASN A 215 7.87 17.25 10.42
C ASN A 215 7.80 16.07 9.44
N LYS A 216 6.62 15.58 9.13
CA LYS A 216 6.44 14.44 8.23
C LYS A 216 6.34 14.86 6.79
N ILE A 217 6.98 14.06 5.95
CA ILE A 217 6.96 14.23 4.52
C ILE A 217 6.28 13.02 3.92
N SER A 218 5.16 13.23 3.22
CA SER A 218 4.51 12.23 2.40
C SER A 218 4.07 12.82 1.08
N LEU A 219 3.88 11.97 0.06
CA LEU A 219 3.39 12.42 -1.24
C LEU A 219 2.00 13.07 -1.12
N GLY A 220 1.17 12.57 -0.21
CA GLY A 220 -0.16 13.13 0.07
C GLY A 220 -0.10 14.52 0.73
N ILE A 221 0.80 14.72 1.70
CA ILE A 221 1.02 16.02 2.36
C ILE A 221 1.53 17.04 1.34
N MET A 222 2.49 16.67 0.48
CA MET A 222 2.98 17.55 -0.58
C MET A 222 1.89 17.96 -1.54
N LEU A 223 0.99 17.04 -1.91
CA LEU A 223 -0.19 17.37 -2.74
C LEU A 223 -1.19 18.28 -2.00
N ASN A 224 -1.32 18.16 -0.68
CA ASN A 224 -2.13 19.07 0.11
C ASN A 224 -1.54 20.49 0.14
N GLU A 225 -0.25 20.61 0.43
CA GLU A 225 0.50 21.88 0.44
C GLU A 225 0.46 22.60 -0.93
N SER A 226 0.38 21.82 -2.02
CA SER A 226 0.36 22.36 -3.39
C SER A 226 -0.95 23.00 -3.81
N LYS A 227 -2.05 22.85 -3.04
CA LYS A 227 -3.37 23.39 -3.39
C LYS A 227 -3.34 24.91 -3.55
N GLU A 228 -2.73 25.60 -2.59
CA GLU A 228 -2.61 27.07 -2.63
C GLU A 228 -1.60 27.52 -3.69
N ALA A 229 -0.52 26.77 -3.86
CA ALA A 229 0.53 27.07 -4.82
C ALA A 229 0.05 26.99 -6.28
N LEU A 230 -0.95 26.16 -6.58
CA LEU A 230 -1.55 26.09 -7.92
C LEU A 230 -2.17 27.42 -8.36
N PHE A 231 -2.81 28.14 -7.44
CA PHE A 231 -3.36 29.47 -7.74
C PHE A 231 -2.28 30.49 -8.01
N LEU A 232 -1.06 30.26 -7.54
CA LEU A 232 0.12 31.08 -7.79
C LEU A 232 0.88 30.66 -9.06
N GLY A 233 0.39 29.64 -9.80
CA GLY A 233 1.01 29.15 -11.02
C GLY A 233 2.11 28.12 -10.82
N SER A 234 2.32 27.60 -9.58
CA SER A 234 3.38 26.66 -9.24
C SER A 234 3.01 25.21 -9.52
N TRP A 235 2.81 24.90 -10.79
CA TRP A 235 2.38 23.58 -11.28
C TRP A 235 3.32 22.43 -10.90
N TRP A 236 4.61 22.70 -10.71
CA TRP A 236 5.62 21.69 -10.36
C TRP A 236 5.40 21.06 -9.00
N MET A 237 4.78 21.81 -8.06
CA MET A 237 4.47 21.30 -6.73
C MET A 237 3.43 20.19 -6.74
N VAL A 238 2.55 20.14 -7.76
CA VAL A 238 1.57 19.05 -7.95
C VAL A 238 2.13 17.97 -8.85
N LEU A 239 2.81 18.36 -9.92
CA LEU A 239 3.25 17.44 -10.97
C LEU A 239 4.21 16.37 -10.42
N PHE A 240 5.27 16.77 -9.73
CA PHE A 240 6.29 15.82 -9.31
C PHE A 240 5.81 14.81 -8.26
N PRO A 241 5.18 15.19 -7.16
CA PRO A 241 4.63 14.20 -6.22
C PRO A 241 3.49 13.38 -6.82
N GLY A 242 2.64 13.99 -7.65
CA GLY A 242 1.53 13.30 -8.32
C GLY A 242 2.01 12.23 -9.32
N VAL A 243 2.97 12.57 -10.19
CA VAL A 243 3.58 11.62 -11.14
C VAL A 243 4.32 10.51 -10.39
N THR A 244 5.05 10.83 -9.32
CA THR A 244 5.75 9.84 -8.51
C THR A 244 4.79 8.84 -7.89
N LEU A 245 3.69 9.32 -7.29
CA LEU A 245 2.65 8.48 -6.71
C LEU A 245 1.98 7.60 -7.79
N PHE A 246 1.64 8.19 -8.93
CA PHE A 246 1.04 7.48 -10.05
C PHE A 246 1.95 6.36 -10.58
N LEU A 247 3.24 6.65 -10.78
CA LEU A 247 4.22 5.66 -11.26
C LEU A 247 4.43 4.52 -10.25
N LEU A 248 4.45 4.83 -8.95
CA LEU A 248 4.56 3.81 -7.90
C LEU A 248 3.38 2.84 -7.94
N ILE A 249 2.14 3.38 -7.98
CA ILE A 249 0.91 2.58 -8.04
C ILE A 249 0.87 1.76 -9.33
N LEU A 250 1.16 2.37 -10.47
CA LEU A 250 1.12 1.72 -11.77
C LEU A 250 2.15 0.59 -11.87
N ALA A 251 3.39 0.84 -11.47
CA ALA A 251 4.45 -0.18 -11.49
C ALA A 251 4.08 -1.37 -10.60
N THR A 252 3.65 -1.10 -9.36
CA THR A 252 3.23 -2.15 -8.42
C THR A 252 2.03 -2.94 -8.93
N SER A 253 1.05 -2.27 -9.56
CA SER A 253 -0.14 -2.91 -10.14
C SER A 253 0.21 -3.87 -11.27
N ILE A 254 1.10 -3.47 -12.18
CA ILE A 254 1.53 -4.32 -13.30
C ILE A 254 2.32 -5.53 -12.80
N ILE A 255 3.22 -5.34 -11.85
CA ILE A 255 4.00 -6.42 -11.24
C ILE A 255 3.08 -7.44 -10.59
N THR A 256 2.10 -6.97 -9.82
CA THR A 256 1.13 -7.82 -9.12
C THR A 256 0.21 -8.57 -10.10
N SER A 257 -0.27 -7.90 -11.15
CA SER A 257 -1.19 -8.52 -12.12
C SER A 257 -0.52 -9.64 -12.92
N ASN A 258 0.78 -9.55 -13.17
CA ASN A 258 1.52 -10.59 -13.90
C ASN A 258 1.73 -11.85 -13.07
N SER A 259 1.78 -11.73 -11.74
CA SER A 259 1.85 -12.89 -10.83
C SER A 259 0.62 -13.79 -10.91
N LYS A 260 -0.56 -13.24 -11.24
CA LYS A 260 -1.80 -14.02 -11.44
C LYS A 260 -1.75 -14.94 -12.67
N ASN A 261 -1.01 -14.57 -13.70
CA ASN A 261 -1.03 -15.27 -14.99
C ASN A 261 0.00 -16.41 -15.08
N GLY A 262 0.84 -16.61 -14.08
CA GLY A 262 1.84 -17.69 -14.04
C GLY A 262 1.25 -19.12 -13.95
N ASN A 263 -0.03 -19.27 -13.63
CA ASN A 263 -0.66 -20.58 -13.33
C ASN A 263 -1.91 -20.91 -14.15
N ILE A 264 -2.17 -20.24 -15.28
CA ILE A 264 -3.19 -20.76 -16.22
C ILE A 264 -2.46 -21.58 -17.28
N LYS A 265 -1.89 -22.69 -16.87
CA LYS A 265 -1.67 -23.88 -17.69
C LYS A 265 -2.37 -25.02 -16.95
N ILE A 266 -3.64 -25.18 -17.21
CA ILE A 266 -4.35 -26.45 -17.10
C ILE A 266 -4.26 -27.10 -18.45
#